data_3774d8b6c23fe5529093a3c1ae2ef65c
#
_entry.id   3774d8b6c23fe5529093a3c1ae2ef65c
#
_cell.length_a   1.000
_cell.length_b   1.000
_cell.length_c   1.000
_cell.angle_alpha   90.00
_cell.angle_beta   90.00
_cell.angle_gamma   90.00
#
_symmetry.space_group_name_H-M   'P 1'
#
loop_
_entity.id
_entity.type
_entity.pdbx_description
1 polymer ?
#
loop_
_entity_poly.entity_id
_entity_poly.type
_entity_poly.pdbx_seq_one_letter_code
_entity_poly.pdbx_strand_id
1 'polypeptide(L)'
;MNNFFQYQDDKEYKYKILVYPNITYMKDLEKDSYVVVLRNVIKELNKVRDDIHWTILSPKHVMSLQFENTEQLMIDMPSYPNKMRTHFNADEILKVIDWRNSDYDVVYSHLPEQTLALKNLFHNSTNISPKIIGYSHWFEVKENSNYESTMLAQNLLGVLEMDECGVNSIWLKEFIIKKSKELFSDKQVKQLEEIIQPHYLGIDDVSPNHKYEPKTILFNHRDNDYTGYGWFVEQMDELYKTRQDFKVFTTLTNLDRPYAERVKLSSRKEYLNFVRKMHMGVGCFKTYSAWSISTTDGLSQGVPYVLPNKLCYPEMVGKDYPLLYNEKDFLTTIESMLDNPNAREEANTYLAPLLPDFKWSGRVLSWFDNWKQLDDLKVIQDTDGYQRILKFINRRKSVTKKEILEHLGWGVRVGWSSYRNRLRTEPTIKLTKNRYEVINK
;
A
#
# COMPACT_ATOMS: atom_id res chain seq x y z
N MET A 1 -21.33 -29.25 -9.50
CA MET A 1 -20.09 -29.77 -10.11
C MET A 1 -19.15 -28.58 -10.23
N ASN A 2 -18.21 -28.49 -9.34
CA ASN A 2 -17.24 -27.38 -9.30
C ASN A 2 -16.04 -27.80 -10.14
N ASN A 3 -15.92 -27.25 -11.33
CA ASN A 3 -14.69 -27.35 -12.11
C ASN A 3 -13.65 -26.43 -11.48
N PHE A 4 -12.85 -26.98 -10.58
CA PHE A 4 -11.57 -26.41 -10.21
C PHE A 4 -10.64 -26.55 -11.41
N PHE A 5 -10.37 -25.46 -12.10
CA PHE A 5 -9.19 -25.40 -12.95
C PHE A 5 -7.97 -25.36 -12.03
N GLN A 6 -7.47 -26.54 -11.68
CA GLN A 6 -6.10 -26.68 -11.20
C GLN A 6 -5.19 -26.40 -12.39
N TYR A 7 -4.64 -25.20 -12.46
CA TYR A 7 -3.38 -25.00 -13.13
C TYR A 7 -2.34 -25.71 -12.26
N GLN A 8 -2.02 -26.96 -12.60
CA GLN A 8 -0.79 -27.58 -12.13
C GLN A 8 0.34 -26.94 -12.92
N ASP A 9 0.85 -25.84 -12.40
CA ASP A 9 2.16 -25.36 -12.75
C ASP A 9 3.12 -26.19 -11.89
N ASP A 10 3.95 -27.06 -12.51
CA ASP A 10 4.96 -27.86 -11.80
C ASP A 10 6.12 -26.97 -11.25
N LYS A 11 5.94 -25.66 -11.27
CA LYS A 11 6.91 -24.68 -10.77
C LYS A 11 6.89 -24.66 -9.25
N GLU A 12 8.00 -25.02 -8.65
CA GLU A 12 8.21 -24.92 -7.21
C GLU A 12 8.49 -23.45 -6.83
N TYR A 13 7.56 -22.84 -6.11
CA TYR A 13 7.73 -21.47 -5.61
C TYR A 13 8.36 -21.50 -4.22
N LYS A 14 9.40 -20.66 -4.03
CA LYS A 14 10.09 -20.55 -2.75
C LYS A 14 9.29 -19.77 -1.71
N TYR A 15 8.52 -18.78 -2.16
CA TYR A 15 7.72 -17.89 -1.30
C TYR A 15 6.26 -17.90 -1.70
N LYS A 16 5.38 -17.96 -0.71
CA LYS A 16 3.93 -17.89 -0.87
C LYS A 16 3.39 -16.68 -0.13
N ILE A 17 2.76 -15.77 -0.85
CA ILE A 17 2.21 -14.53 -0.31
C ILE A 17 0.70 -14.56 -0.42
N LEU A 18 0.01 -14.46 0.72
CA LEU A 18 -1.43 -14.23 0.75
C LEU A 18 -1.69 -12.73 0.71
N VAL A 19 -2.48 -12.28 -0.25
CA VAL A 19 -2.90 -10.90 -0.40
C VAL A 19 -4.32 -10.72 0.09
N TYR A 20 -4.52 -9.77 0.99
CA TYR A 20 -5.84 -9.34 1.45
C TYR A 20 -6.06 -7.88 1.04
N PRO A 21 -6.57 -7.64 -0.19
CA PRO A 21 -6.64 -6.31 -0.75
C PRO A 21 -7.87 -5.54 -0.27
N ASN A 22 -7.79 -4.20 -0.30
CA ASN A 22 -8.95 -3.33 -0.19
C ASN A 22 -9.46 -2.98 -1.59
N ILE A 23 -10.51 -3.64 -2.06
CA ILE A 23 -11.10 -3.40 -3.39
C ILE A 23 -12.40 -2.61 -3.21
N THR A 24 -12.41 -1.38 -3.71
CA THR A 24 -13.55 -0.46 -3.57
C THR A 24 -14.33 -0.22 -4.86
N TYR A 25 -13.68 -0.35 -6.03
CA TYR A 25 -14.28 -0.15 -7.34
C TYR A 25 -14.42 -1.47 -8.13
N MET A 26 -15.36 -2.30 -7.72
CA MET A 26 -15.54 -3.65 -8.29
C MET A 26 -15.91 -3.69 -9.78
N LYS A 27 -16.48 -2.60 -10.32
CA LYS A 27 -16.88 -2.50 -11.74
C LYS A 27 -15.77 -1.99 -12.66
N ASP A 28 -14.77 -1.33 -12.11
CA ASP A 28 -13.66 -0.76 -12.89
C ASP A 28 -12.39 -0.76 -12.03
N LEU A 29 -11.69 -1.89 -12.09
CA LEU A 29 -10.48 -2.13 -11.31
C LEU A 29 -9.32 -1.19 -11.68
N GLU A 30 -9.34 -0.64 -12.90
CA GLU A 30 -8.32 0.35 -13.33
C GLU A 30 -8.44 1.68 -12.57
N LYS A 31 -9.60 1.96 -11.98
CA LYS A 31 -9.85 3.14 -11.16
C LYS A 31 -9.66 2.90 -9.67
N ASP A 32 -9.47 1.65 -9.26
CA ASP A 32 -9.22 1.31 -7.87
C ASP A 32 -7.74 1.50 -7.53
N SER A 33 -7.45 2.47 -6.67
CA SER A 33 -6.07 2.82 -6.31
C SER A 33 -5.31 1.70 -5.62
N TYR A 34 -5.98 0.87 -4.82
CA TYR A 34 -5.35 -0.28 -4.18
C TYR A 34 -5.04 -1.39 -5.18
N VAL A 35 -5.94 -1.62 -6.16
CA VAL A 35 -5.70 -2.59 -7.24
C VAL A 35 -4.54 -2.13 -8.13
N VAL A 36 -4.45 -0.83 -8.43
CA VAL A 36 -3.31 -0.25 -9.17
C VAL A 36 -2.00 -0.47 -8.42
N VAL A 37 -1.98 -0.22 -7.11
CA VAL A 37 -0.79 -0.48 -6.28
C VAL A 37 -0.44 -1.97 -6.31
N LEU A 38 -1.40 -2.85 -6.01
CA LEU A 38 -1.18 -4.29 -5.99
C LEU A 38 -0.64 -4.83 -7.32
N ARG A 39 -1.24 -4.40 -8.45
CA ARG A 39 -0.78 -4.78 -9.78
C ARG A 39 0.68 -4.41 -10.01
N ASN A 40 1.06 -3.19 -9.66
CA ASN A 40 2.44 -2.74 -9.86
C ASN A 40 3.41 -3.43 -8.90
N VAL A 41 3.01 -3.71 -7.68
CA VAL A 41 3.80 -4.50 -6.72
C VAL A 41 4.09 -5.88 -7.31
N ILE A 42 3.07 -6.61 -7.71
CA ILE A 42 3.24 -7.96 -8.30
C ILE A 42 4.09 -7.90 -9.57
N LYS A 43 3.77 -6.99 -10.49
CA LYS A 43 4.48 -6.81 -11.75
C LYS A 43 5.97 -6.51 -11.56
N GLU A 44 6.31 -5.57 -10.72
CA GLU A 44 7.71 -5.16 -10.55
C GLU A 44 8.52 -6.18 -9.74
N LEU A 45 7.92 -6.86 -8.77
CA LEU A 45 8.58 -7.95 -8.06
C LEU A 45 8.78 -9.18 -8.93
N ASN A 46 7.79 -9.58 -9.74
CA ASN A 46 7.93 -10.73 -10.65
C ASN A 46 9.02 -10.53 -11.72
N LYS A 47 9.41 -9.29 -12.03
CA LYS A 47 10.56 -9.02 -12.92
C LYS A 47 11.91 -9.37 -12.30
N VAL A 48 12.02 -9.29 -10.98
CA VAL A 48 13.29 -9.51 -10.25
C VAL A 48 13.29 -10.80 -9.46
N ARG A 49 12.12 -11.40 -9.23
CA ARG A 49 11.93 -12.65 -8.51
C ARG A 49 10.83 -13.48 -9.18
N ASP A 50 11.19 -14.63 -9.69
CA ASP A 50 10.26 -15.57 -10.30
C ASP A 50 9.83 -16.71 -9.35
N ASP A 51 10.32 -16.68 -8.11
CA ASP A 51 10.11 -17.67 -7.06
C ASP A 51 8.98 -17.31 -6.08
N ILE A 52 8.16 -16.29 -6.39
CA ILE A 52 7.02 -15.86 -5.58
C ILE A 52 5.70 -16.33 -6.21
N HIS A 53 4.86 -16.97 -5.39
CA HIS A 53 3.46 -17.24 -5.71
C HIS A 53 2.53 -16.33 -4.90
N TRP A 54 1.57 -15.71 -5.56
CA TRP A 54 0.61 -14.79 -4.96
C TRP A 54 -0.78 -15.41 -4.91
N THR A 55 -1.36 -15.54 -3.73
CA THR A 55 -2.76 -15.92 -3.54
C THR A 55 -3.57 -14.70 -3.15
N ILE A 56 -4.54 -14.29 -3.97
CA ILE A 56 -5.31 -13.06 -3.75
C ILE A 56 -6.71 -13.42 -3.27
N LEU A 57 -7.07 -13.01 -2.06
CA LEU A 57 -8.44 -13.08 -1.57
C LEU A 57 -9.25 -11.93 -2.16
N SER A 58 -10.27 -12.22 -2.93
CA SER A 58 -11.09 -11.19 -3.57
C SER A 58 -12.58 -11.47 -3.40
N PRO A 59 -13.43 -10.42 -3.39
CA PRO A 59 -14.87 -10.61 -3.42
C PRO A 59 -15.34 -11.34 -4.67
N LYS A 60 -16.35 -12.21 -4.57
CA LYS A 60 -16.92 -12.97 -5.69
C LYS A 60 -17.41 -12.12 -6.88
N HIS A 61 -17.67 -10.84 -6.65
CA HIS A 61 -18.16 -9.92 -7.71
C HIS A 61 -17.04 -9.21 -8.47
N VAL A 62 -15.80 -9.41 -8.04
CA VAL A 62 -14.63 -8.82 -8.72
C VAL A 62 -14.27 -9.69 -9.92
N MET A 63 -14.11 -9.06 -11.08
CA MET A 63 -13.61 -9.74 -12.26
C MET A 63 -12.21 -10.30 -12.01
N SER A 64 -11.80 -11.27 -12.83
CA SER A 64 -10.47 -11.87 -12.72
C SER A 64 -9.36 -10.82 -12.73
N LEU A 65 -8.57 -10.82 -11.67
CA LEU A 65 -7.32 -10.08 -11.55
C LEU A 65 -6.24 -10.89 -12.31
N GLN A 66 -6.07 -10.62 -13.58
CA GLN A 66 -5.11 -11.35 -14.42
C GLN A 66 -3.69 -10.85 -14.18
N PHE A 67 -3.04 -11.33 -13.12
CA PHE A 67 -1.63 -11.06 -12.83
C PHE A 67 -0.80 -12.33 -13.02
N GLU A 68 0.47 -12.18 -13.35
CA GLU A 68 1.40 -13.32 -13.47
C GLU A 68 1.69 -13.96 -12.10
N ASN A 69 1.82 -15.29 -12.07
CA ASN A 69 2.11 -16.09 -10.87
C ASN A 69 1.09 -15.88 -9.75
N THR A 70 -0.19 -15.68 -10.10
CA THR A 70 -1.24 -15.42 -9.14
C THR A 70 -2.36 -16.43 -9.19
N GLU A 71 -2.85 -16.80 -8.00
CA GLU A 71 -4.12 -17.49 -7.79
C GLU A 71 -5.11 -16.51 -7.16
N GLN A 72 -6.37 -16.52 -7.64
CA GLN A 72 -7.43 -15.70 -7.07
C GLN A 72 -8.46 -16.59 -6.37
N LEU A 73 -8.56 -16.45 -5.06
CA LEU A 73 -9.57 -17.13 -4.25
C LEU A 73 -10.73 -16.19 -3.98
N MET A 74 -11.93 -16.60 -4.38
CA MET A 74 -13.13 -15.78 -4.27
C MET A 74 -13.87 -16.06 -2.98
N ILE A 75 -14.07 -15.02 -2.18
CA ILE A 75 -14.80 -15.05 -0.92
C ILE A 75 -16.10 -14.24 -1.03
N ASP A 76 -17.13 -14.70 -0.31
CA ASP A 76 -18.39 -13.96 -0.24
C ASP A 76 -18.23 -12.76 0.70
N MET A 77 -18.29 -11.57 0.12
CA MET A 77 -18.16 -10.31 0.83
C MET A 77 -19.23 -9.32 0.41
N PRO A 78 -19.63 -8.41 1.30
CA PRO A 78 -20.59 -7.38 0.96
C PRO A 78 -20.12 -6.54 -0.25
N SER A 79 -21.05 -6.27 -1.18
CA SER A 79 -20.79 -5.69 -2.48
C SER A 79 -20.62 -4.16 -2.53
N TYR A 80 -20.57 -3.48 -1.39
CA TYR A 80 -20.45 -2.02 -1.40
C TYR A 80 -19.11 -1.51 -0.87
N PRO A 81 -18.73 -0.30 -1.32
CA PRO A 81 -17.55 0.39 -0.81
C PRO A 81 -17.54 0.44 0.72
N ASN A 82 -16.38 0.33 1.32
CA ASN A 82 -16.13 0.35 2.77
C ASN A 82 -16.60 -0.87 3.58
N LYS A 83 -17.43 -1.75 3.04
CA LYS A 83 -17.83 -2.97 3.80
C LYS A 83 -16.69 -3.95 3.99
N MET A 84 -15.75 -4.04 3.04
CA MET A 84 -14.53 -4.82 3.23
C MET A 84 -13.74 -4.36 4.47
N ARG A 85 -13.71 -3.07 4.74
CA ARG A 85 -13.05 -2.49 5.91
C ARG A 85 -13.72 -2.82 7.23
N THR A 86 -15.05 -2.95 7.24
CA THR A 86 -15.85 -3.14 8.45
C THR A 86 -16.36 -4.55 8.64
N HIS A 87 -16.14 -5.45 7.68
CA HIS A 87 -16.70 -6.80 7.70
C HIS A 87 -15.62 -7.86 7.44
N PHE A 88 -15.21 -8.54 8.49
CA PHE A 88 -14.31 -9.69 8.40
C PHE A 88 -15.13 -10.98 8.39
N ASN A 89 -15.00 -11.79 7.35
CA ASN A 89 -15.72 -13.05 7.23
C ASN A 89 -14.77 -14.25 7.33
N ALA A 90 -14.47 -14.67 8.55
CA ALA A 90 -13.59 -15.80 8.82
C ALA A 90 -14.08 -17.10 8.16
N ASP A 91 -15.40 -17.35 8.18
CA ASP A 91 -15.96 -18.59 7.63
C ASP A 91 -15.76 -18.69 6.12
N GLU A 92 -15.92 -17.59 5.39
CA GLU A 92 -15.69 -17.58 3.94
C GLU A 92 -14.20 -17.75 3.61
N ILE A 93 -13.31 -17.15 4.39
CA ILE A 93 -11.87 -17.33 4.21
C ILE A 93 -11.48 -18.79 4.46
N LEU A 94 -12.01 -19.41 5.53
CA LEU A 94 -11.74 -20.80 5.87
C LEU A 94 -12.31 -21.82 4.87
N LYS A 95 -13.30 -21.43 4.05
CA LYS A 95 -13.83 -22.29 2.98
C LYS A 95 -12.87 -22.38 1.78
N VAL A 96 -12.04 -21.36 1.56
CA VAL A 96 -11.19 -21.27 0.37
C VAL A 96 -9.70 -21.48 0.66
N ILE A 97 -9.28 -21.34 1.91
CA ILE A 97 -7.89 -21.58 2.33
C ILE A 97 -7.86 -22.80 3.26
N ASP A 98 -7.03 -23.78 2.94
CA ASP A 98 -6.71 -24.86 3.87
C ASP A 98 -5.72 -24.34 4.94
N TRP A 99 -6.29 -23.79 6.01
CA TRP A 99 -5.52 -23.23 7.11
C TRP A 99 -4.65 -24.23 7.85
N ARG A 100 -5.00 -25.52 7.79
CA ARG A 100 -4.24 -26.58 8.48
C ARG A 100 -2.94 -26.90 7.78
N ASN A 101 -2.93 -26.71 6.45
CA ASN A 101 -1.79 -27.03 5.60
C ASN A 101 -1.24 -25.81 4.89
N SER A 102 -1.76 -24.59 5.19
CA SER A 102 -1.25 -23.37 4.57
C SER A 102 0.19 -23.10 5.03
N ASP A 103 1.00 -22.72 4.07
CA ASP A 103 2.43 -22.47 4.22
C ASP A 103 2.80 -21.06 3.70
N TYR A 104 1.90 -20.09 3.86
CA TYR A 104 2.17 -18.71 3.50
C TYR A 104 3.31 -18.13 4.34
N ASP A 105 4.28 -17.54 3.67
CA ASP A 105 5.41 -16.87 4.30
C ASP A 105 5.03 -15.45 4.73
N VAL A 106 4.19 -14.79 3.93
CA VAL A 106 3.74 -13.42 4.13
C VAL A 106 2.24 -13.28 3.90
N VAL A 107 1.60 -12.45 4.73
CA VAL A 107 0.28 -11.87 4.46
C VAL A 107 0.48 -10.41 4.09
N TYR A 108 0.16 -10.03 2.86
CA TYR A 108 0.16 -8.65 2.40
C TYR A 108 -1.24 -8.06 2.50
N SER A 109 -1.46 -7.18 3.45
CA SER A 109 -2.78 -6.65 3.79
C SER A 109 -2.94 -5.17 3.46
N HIS A 110 -4.03 -4.83 2.75
CA HIS A 110 -4.45 -3.43 2.55
C HIS A 110 -5.51 -2.96 3.56
N LEU A 111 -5.84 -3.80 4.53
CA LEU A 111 -6.90 -3.57 5.51
C LEU A 111 -6.31 -3.62 6.94
N PRO A 112 -5.67 -2.54 7.42
CA PRO A 112 -5.10 -2.50 8.76
C PRO A 112 -6.13 -2.89 9.83
N GLU A 113 -7.36 -2.41 9.73
CA GLU A 113 -8.46 -2.70 10.65
C GLU A 113 -8.83 -4.18 10.77
N GLN A 114 -8.45 -5.01 9.80
CA GLN A 114 -8.72 -6.46 9.77
C GLN A 114 -7.50 -7.29 10.22
N THR A 115 -6.35 -6.67 10.43
CA THR A 115 -5.08 -7.39 10.66
C THR A 115 -5.12 -8.27 11.90
N LEU A 116 -5.70 -7.77 13.00
CA LEU A 116 -5.81 -8.56 14.24
C LEU A 116 -6.67 -9.83 14.03
N ALA A 117 -7.77 -9.71 13.27
CA ALA A 117 -8.63 -10.85 12.96
C ALA A 117 -7.91 -11.86 12.07
N LEU A 118 -7.19 -11.41 11.02
CA LEU A 118 -6.35 -12.27 10.19
C LEU A 118 -5.27 -12.98 11.00
N LYS A 119 -4.53 -12.24 11.82
CA LYS A 119 -3.46 -12.79 12.67
C LYS A 119 -4.00 -13.87 13.60
N ASN A 120 -5.14 -13.62 14.25
CA ASN A 120 -5.78 -14.61 15.11
C ASN A 120 -6.22 -15.85 14.34
N LEU A 121 -6.71 -15.69 13.12
CA LEU A 121 -7.10 -16.80 12.27
C LEU A 121 -5.89 -17.69 11.93
N PHE A 122 -4.75 -17.12 11.54
CA PHE A 122 -3.51 -17.85 11.30
C PHE A 122 -2.98 -18.49 12.57
N HIS A 123 -2.91 -17.75 13.66
CA HIS A 123 -2.33 -18.21 14.93
C HIS A 123 -3.07 -19.42 15.51
N ASN A 124 -4.38 -19.46 15.34
CA ASN A 124 -5.22 -20.52 15.85
C ASN A 124 -5.30 -21.76 14.92
N SER A 125 -5.01 -21.58 13.65
CA SER A 125 -5.28 -22.59 12.61
C SER A 125 -4.02 -23.23 12.03
N THR A 126 -2.86 -22.56 12.11
CA THR A 126 -1.61 -23.00 11.50
C THR A 126 -0.49 -23.12 12.53
N ASN A 127 0.52 -23.91 12.20
CA ASN A 127 1.75 -24.01 13.00
C ASN A 127 2.79 -22.94 12.59
N ILE A 128 2.48 -22.12 11.59
CA ILE A 128 3.37 -21.11 11.04
C ILE A 128 2.67 -19.75 11.21
N SER A 129 3.37 -18.78 11.76
CA SER A 129 2.90 -17.40 11.82
C SER A 129 3.55 -16.65 10.66
N PRO A 130 2.81 -16.34 9.58
CA PRO A 130 3.35 -15.57 8.46
C PRO A 130 3.70 -14.16 8.94
N LYS A 131 4.67 -13.52 8.29
CA LYS A 131 4.84 -12.08 8.45
C LYS A 131 3.62 -11.35 7.92
N ILE A 132 3.23 -10.29 8.60
CA ILE A 132 2.14 -9.44 8.14
C ILE A 132 2.71 -8.10 7.72
N ILE A 133 2.68 -7.84 6.42
CA ILE A 133 3.08 -6.58 5.82
C ILE A 133 1.84 -5.87 5.34
N GLY A 134 1.68 -4.63 5.76
CA GLY A 134 0.56 -3.80 5.38
C GLY A 134 0.94 -2.74 4.36
N TYR A 135 -0.06 -2.29 3.60
CA TYR A 135 0.00 -1.04 2.87
C TYR A 135 -1.34 -0.33 2.99
N SER A 136 -1.33 0.92 3.41
CA SER A 136 -2.53 1.74 3.42
C SER A 136 -2.22 3.19 3.06
N HIS A 137 -2.91 3.70 2.05
CA HIS A 137 -2.89 5.12 1.73
C HIS A 137 -4.14 5.85 2.27
N TRP A 138 -4.94 5.16 3.05
CA TRP A 138 -6.16 5.71 3.63
C TRP A 138 -6.29 5.31 5.09
N PHE A 139 -6.02 6.27 5.98
CA PHE A 139 -6.33 6.19 7.39
C PHE A 139 -7.43 7.19 7.73
N GLU A 140 -8.31 6.87 8.66
CA GLU A 140 -9.38 7.76 9.09
C GLU A 140 -8.84 8.79 10.09
N VAL A 141 -8.00 9.68 9.60
CA VAL A 141 -7.34 10.73 10.39
C VAL A 141 -8.03 12.09 10.32
N LYS A 142 -9.21 12.17 9.71
CA LYS A 142 -9.99 13.41 9.59
C LYS A 142 -10.61 13.81 10.92
N GLU A 143 -10.81 15.10 11.12
CA GLU A 143 -11.06 15.68 12.45
C GLU A 143 -12.54 15.74 12.87
N ASN A 144 -13.53 15.19 12.16
CA ASN A 144 -14.90 15.65 12.37
C ASN A 144 -16.01 14.61 12.63
N SER A 145 -15.71 13.34 12.94
CA SER A 145 -16.77 12.42 13.37
C SER A 145 -16.33 11.38 14.40
N ASN A 146 -17.23 10.95 15.27
CA ASN A 146 -16.99 9.86 16.23
C ASN A 146 -16.65 8.52 15.50
N TYR A 147 -17.18 8.33 14.31
CA TYR A 147 -16.89 7.18 13.46
C TYR A 147 -15.42 7.17 13.02
N GLU A 148 -14.90 8.32 12.57
CA GLU A 148 -13.51 8.46 12.13
C GLU A 148 -12.52 8.15 13.25
N SER A 149 -12.80 8.61 14.46
CA SER A 149 -11.96 8.32 15.64
C SER A 149 -11.95 6.82 15.97
N THR A 150 -13.10 6.16 15.89
CA THR A 150 -13.21 4.70 16.14
C THR A 150 -12.47 3.91 15.06
N MET A 151 -12.62 4.27 13.79
CA MET A 151 -11.92 3.62 12.70
C MET A 151 -10.41 3.86 12.75
N LEU A 152 -9.98 5.06 13.13
CA LEU A 152 -8.56 5.35 13.33
C LEU A 152 -7.97 4.45 14.42
N ALA A 153 -8.64 4.31 15.56
CA ALA A 153 -8.20 3.42 16.62
C ALA A 153 -8.08 1.95 16.13
N GLN A 154 -9.05 1.48 15.35
CA GLN A 154 -9.00 0.13 14.77
C GLN A 154 -7.85 -0.02 13.75
N ASN A 155 -7.65 0.97 12.88
CA ASN A 155 -6.51 0.97 11.95
C ASN A 155 -5.18 0.85 12.71
N LEU A 156 -4.99 1.68 13.75
CA LEU A 156 -3.74 1.72 14.50
C LEU A 156 -3.52 0.46 15.36
N LEU A 157 -4.57 -0.09 15.96
CA LEU A 157 -4.51 -1.38 16.65
C LEU A 157 -4.09 -2.49 15.67
N GLY A 158 -4.62 -2.49 14.47
CA GLY A 158 -4.23 -3.46 13.45
C GLY A 158 -2.80 -3.27 12.96
N VAL A 159 -2.33 -2.02 12.83
CA VAL A 159 -0.93 -1.74 12.46
C VAL A 159 0.04 -2.24 13.54
N LEU A 160 -0.31 -2.14 14.84
CA LEU A 160 0.52 -2.70 15.92
C LEU A 160 0.71 -4.23 15.83
N GLU A 161 -0.13 -4.91 15.08
CA GLU A 161 -0.05 -6.35 14.84
C GLU A 161 0.70 -6.70 13.53
N MET A 162 1.17 -5.71 12.79
CA MET A 162 1.98 -5.89 11.59
C MET A 162 3.48 -5.88 11.91
N ASP A 163 4.27 -6.50 11.04
CA ASP A 163 5.72 -6.38 11.04
C ASP A 163 6.16 -5.08 10.36
N GLU A 164 5.42 -4.65 9.33
CA GLU A 164 5.63 -3.40 8.63
C GLU A 164 4.31 -2.89 8.03
N CYS A 165 4.11 -1.58 7.97
CA CYS A 165 2.97 -0.96 7.29
C CYS A 165 3.43 0.20 6.42
N GLY A 166 3.34 0.03 5.10
CA GLY A 166 3.61 1.08 4.13
C GLY A 166 2.53 2.15 4.12
N VAL A 167 2.96 3.41 4.10
CA VAL A 167 2.11 4.58 3.84
C VAL A 167 2.74 5.44 2.75
N ASN A 168 1.93 6.20 2.02
CA ASN A 168 2.38 6.82 0.77
C ASN A 168 3.16 8.14 0.92
N SER A 169 3.50 8.58 2.14
CA SER A 169 4.37 9.74 2.37
C SER A 169 4.90 9.80 3.81
N ILE A 170 6.00 10.50 4.00
CA ILE A 170 6.51 10.88 5.34
C ILE A 170 5.48 11.76 6.04
N TRP A 171 4.89 12.72 5.31
CA TRP A 171 3.84 13.57 5.86
C TRP A 171 2.69 12.76 6.46
N LEU A 172 2.22 11.72 5.77
CA LEU A 172 1.14 10.85 6.29
C LEU A 172 1.61 10.07 7.51
N LYS A 173 2.83 9.53 7.50
CA LYS A 173 3.43 8.87 8.67
C LYS A 173 3.42 9.81 9.89
N GLU A 174 3.98 11.01 9.73
CA GLU A 174 4.05 12.02 10.81
C GLU A 174 2.66 12.41 11.32
N PHE A 175 1.69 12.56 10.41
CA PHE A 175 0.32 12.89 10.74
C PHE A 175 -0.36 11.77 11.54
N ILE A 176 -0.19 10.50 11.13
CA ILE A 176 -0.68 9.33 11.86
C ILE A 176 -0.04 9.26 13.26
N ILE A 177 1.28 9.39 13.34
CA ILE A 177 2.00 9.37 14.64
C ILE A 177 1.53 10.49 15.55
N LYS A 178 1.34 11.71 15.02
CA LYS A 178 0.77 12.83 15.80
C LYS A 178 -0.60 12.48 16.36
N LYS A 179 -1.49 11.91 15.55
CA LYS A 179 -2.84 11.53 15.97
C LYS A 179 -2.85 10.32 16.92
N SER A 180 -1.92 9.40 16.78
CA SER A 180 -1.82 8.24 17.68
C SER A 180 -1.52 8.61 19.12
N LYS A 181 -0.84 9.74 19.36
CA LYS A 181 -0.56 10.26 20.72
C LYS A 181 -1.82 10.61 21.52
N GLU A 182 -2.93 10.86 20.83
CA GLU A 182 -4.23 11.14 21.47
C GLU A 182 -4.92 9.85 21.96
N LEU A 183 -4.52 8.67 21.44
CA LEU A 183 -5.22 7.40 21.62
C LEU A 183 -4.39 6.33 22.33
N PHE A 184 -3.06 6.41 22.28
CA PHE A 184 -2.15 5.33 22.67
C PHE A 184 -1.07 5.82 23.63
N SER A 185 -0.50 4.87 24.38
CA SER A 185 0.65 5.12 25.24
C SER A 185 1.92 5.42 24.43
N ASP A 186 2.89 6.12 25.04
CA ASP A 186 4.18 6.43 24.38
C ASP A 186 4.88 5.19 23.85
N LYS A 187 4.77 4.06 24.53
CA LYS A 187 5.35 2.78 24.07
C LYS A 187 4.72 2.32 22.78
N GLN A 188 3.39 2.38 22.66
CA GLN A 188 2.68 1.99 21.44
C GLN A 188 2.92 3.00 20.31
N VAL A 189 2.97 4.29 20.62
CA VAL A 189 3.32 5.32 19.62
C VAL A 189 4.70 5.07 19.03
N LYS A 190 5.70 4.77 19.89
CA LYS A 190 7.05 4.42 19.42
C LYS A 190 7.04 3.16 18.54
N GLN A 191 6.27 2.14 18.92
CA GLN A 191 6.13 0.93 18.11
C GLN A 191 5.47 1.24 16.74
N LEU A 192 4.43 2.08 16.69
CA LEU A 192 3.84 2.54 15.43
C LEU A 192 4.85 3.30 14.56
N GLU A 193 5.69 4.13 15.17
CA GLU A 193 6.74 4.90 14.48
C GLU A 193 7.78 3.98 13.82
N GLU A 194 8.09 2.85 14.44
CA GLU A 194 8.99 1.81 13.91
C GLU A 194 8.33 0.99 12.80
N ILE A 195 7.04 0.62 12.93
CA ILE A 195 6.31 -0.22 11.99
C ILE A 195 5.92 0.56 10.71
N ILE A 196 5.48 1.82 10.84
CA ILE A 196 5.00 2.61 9.71
C ILE A 196 6.18 3.15 8.90
N GLN A 197 6.23 2.79 7.61
CA GLN A 197 7.28 3.23 6.70
C GLN A 197 6.71 3.95 5.47
N PRO A 198 7.40 4.98 4.93
CA PRO A 198 6.94 5.65 3.71
C PRO A 198 7.18 4.75 2.49
N HIS A 199 6.09 4.37 1.83
CA HIS A 199 6.06 3.63 0.57
C HIS A 199 5.43 4.50 -0.51
N TYR A 200 6.23 5.31 -1.17
CA TYR A 200 5.76 6.27 -2.17
C TYR A 200 5.13 5.57 -3.37
N LEU A 201 4.01 6.12 -3.84
CA LEU A 201 3.38 5.62 -5.05
C LEU A 201 4.23 5.94 -6.29
N GLY A 202 4.27 4.98 -7.20
CA GLY A 202 4.95 5.12 -8.47
C GLY A 202 4.05 5.68 -9.56
N ILE A 203 4.66 5.92 -10.72
CA ILE A 203 4.01 6.27 -11.98
C ILE A 203 4.40 5.27 -13.06
N ASP A 204 3.48 5.04 -14.01
CA ASP A 204 3.67 4.02 -15.04
C ASP A 204 4.71 4.45 -16.08
N ASP A 205 4.59 5.68 -16.57
CA ASP A 205 5.41 6.18 -17.67
C ASP A 205 5.76 7.65 -17.50
N VAL A 206 6.99 8.00 -17.86
CA VAL A 206 7.50 9.36 -17.85
C VAL A 206 7.68 9.81 -19.28
N SER A 207 6.86 10.75 -19.72
CA SER A 207 6.87 11.27 -21.09
C SER A 207 6.73 12.80 -21.09
N PRO A 208 7.81 13.54 -20.74
CA PRO A 208 7.72 14.97 -20.45
C PRO A 208 7.68 15.89 -21.68
N ASN A 209 8.05 15.39 -22.88
CA ASN A 209 8.23 16.24 -24.05
C ASN A 209 7.06 16.18 -25.01
N HIS A 210 6.03 17.01 -24.77
CA HIS A 210 4.83 17.10 -25.61
C HIS A 210 4.48 18.54 -25.96
N LYS A 211 3.88 18.71 -27.15
CA LYS A 211 3.21 19.97 -27.48
C LYS A 211 2.01 20.16 -26.55
N TYR A 212 1.86 21.33 -26.01
CA TYR A 212 0.79 21.70 -25.11
C TYR A 212 -0.01 22.89 -25.65
N GLU A 213 -1.20 23.07 -25.13
CA GLU A 213 -2.08 24.20 -25.42
C GLU A 213 -1.81 25.31 -24.40
N PRO A 214 -1.28 26.48 -24.82
CA PRO A 214 -0.99 27.56 -23.90
C PRO A 214 -2.23 28.02 -23.14
N LYS A 215 -2.02 28.55 -21.93
CA LYS A 215 -3.06 29.12 -21.08
C LYS A 215 -4.19 28.15 -20.72
N THR A 216 -3.90 26.85 -20.70
CA THR A 216 -4.82 25.83 -20.20
C THR A 216 -4.43 25.37 -18.80
N ILE A 217 -5.40 25.33 -17.89
CA ILE A 217 -5.24 24.94 -16.48
C ILE A 217 -6.00 23.63 -16.27
N LEU A 218 -5.33 22.63 -15.72
CA LEU A 218 -5.94 21.35 -15.40
C LEU A 218 -6.28 21.26 -13.92
N PHE A 219 -7.55 20.99 -13.61
CA PHE A 219 -8.00 20.55 -12.30
C PHE A 219 -8.57 19.13 -12.41
N ASN A 220 -7.72 18.13 -12.14
CA ASN A 220 -8.05 16.69 -12.26
C ASN A 220 -8.33 16.03 -10.90
N HIS A 221 -8.91 16.77 -9.97
CA HIS A 221 -9.29 16.31 -8.65
C HIS A 221 -10.82 16.24 -8.50
N ARG A 222 -11.28 15.57 -7.43
CA ARG A 222 -12.72 15.49 -7.09
C ARG A 222 -13.20 16.82 -6.50
N ASP A 223 -14.52 17.03 -6.54
CA ASP A 223 -15.20 18.17 -5.94
C ASP A 223 -15.49 17.96 -4.45
N ASN A 224 -14.46 17.82 -3.67
CA ASN A 224 -14.54 17.61 -2.23
C ASN A 224 -13.83 18.74 -1.46
N ASP A 225 -14.26 19.00 -0.25
CA ASP A 225 -13.69 20.04 0.60
C ASP A 225 -12.20 19.87 0.82
N TYR A 226 -11.73 18.63 1.06
CA TYR A 226 -10.32 18.34 1.29
C TYR A 226 -9.43 18.64 0.08
N THR A 227 -9.98 18.52 -1.16
CA THR A 227 -9.26 18.87 -2.40
C THR A 227 -9.16 20.38 -2.62
N GLY A 228 -9.90 21.18 -1.85
CA GLY A 228 -9.96 22.62 -1.97
C GLY A 228 -10.72 23.11 -3.22
N TYR A 229 -11.60 22.26 -3.77
CA TYR A 229 -12.34 22.59 -4.99
C TYR A 229 -13.08 23.93 -4.91
N GLY A 230 -13.86 24.17 -3.85
CA GLY A 230 -14.61 25.42 -3.66
C GLY A 230 -13.68 26.64 -3.67
N TRP A 231 -12.59 26.57 -2.93
CA TRP A 231 -11.59 27.64 -2.92
C TRP A 231 -10.92 27.84 -4.28
N PHE A 232 -10.60 26.75 -5.00
CA PHE A 232 -10.08 26.85 -6.37
C PHE A 232 -11.03 27.60 -7.29
N VAL A 233 -12.33 27.30 -7.23
CA VAL A 233 -13.36 27.98 -8.03
C VAL A 233 -13.41 29.47 -7.68
N GLU A 234 -13.43 29.83 -6.40
CA GLU A 234 -13.38 31.22 -5.94
C GLU A 234 -12.17 31.98 -6.51
N GLN A 235 -10.99 31.35 -6.46
CA GLN A 235 -9.77 31.96 -7.00
C GLN A 235 -9.82 32.13 -8.54
N MET A 236 -10.37 31.14 -9.26
CA MET A 236 -10.52 31.25 -10.71
C MET A 236 -11.58 32.25 -11.10
N ASP A 237 -12.69 32.38 -10.35
CA ASP A 237 -13.71 33.42 -10.52
C ASP A 237 -13.11 34.83 -10.32
N GLU A 238 -12.20 34.98 -9.33
CA GLU A 238 -11.50 36.25 -9.11
C GLU A 238 -10.54 36.57 -10.26
N LEU A 239 -9.76 35.60 -10.71
CA LEU A 239 -8.88 35.77 -11.85
C LEU A 239 -9.62 36.12 -13.13
N TYR A 240 -10.81 35.55 -13.35
CA TYR A 240 -11.62 35.79 -14.55
C TYR A 240 -12.16 37.21 -14.64
N LYS A 241 -12.26 37.94 -13.52
CA LYS A 241 -12.68 39.36 -13.53
C LYS A 241 -11.61 40.26 -14.17
N THR A 242 -10.34 39.88 -14.07
CA THR A 242 -9.21 40.69 -14.55
C THR A 242 -8.66 40.21 -15.89
N ARG A 243 -8.83 38.91 -16.22
CA ARG A 243 -8.35 38.32 -17.48
C ARG A 243 -9.24 37.17 -17.94
N GLN A 244 -9.47 37.08 -19.25
CA GLN A 244 -10.36 36.07 -19.87
C GLN A 244 -9.63 35.22 -20.92
N ASP A 245 -8.29 35.20 -20.90
CA ASP A 245 -7.45 34.57 -21.90
C ASP A 245 -6.95 33.19 -21.45
N PHE A 246 -7.61 32.54 -20.47
CA PHE A 246 -7.27 31.20 -20.00
C PHE A 246 -8.49 30.27 -20.03
N LYS A 247 -8.24 28.95 -19.99
CA LYS A 247 -9.27 27.92 -19.94
C LYS A 247 -8.94 26.90 -18.87
N VAL A 248 -9.94 26.52 -18.08
CA VAL A 248 -9.84 25.46 -17.06
C VAL A 248 -10.46 24.19 -17.59
N PHE A 249 -9.71 23.08 -17.54
CA PHE A 249 -10.20 21.75 -17.83
C PHE A 249 -10.36 20.94 -16.58
N THR A 250 -11.49 20.25 -16.45
CA THR A 250 -11.75 19.30 -15.36
C THR A 250 -12.00 17.89 -15.93
N THR A 251 -11.59 16.86 -15.20
CA THR A 251 -11.80 15.47 -15.63
C THR A 251 -12.77 14.70 -14.74
N LEU A 252 -12.86 15.06 -13.45
CA LEU A 252 -13.66 14.35 -12.45
C LEU A 252 -14.87 15.12 -11.97
N THR A 253 -14.84 16.44 -12.06
CA THR A 253 -15.90 17.32 -11.57
C THR A 253 -16.53 18.16 -12.69
N ASN A 254 -17.73 18.66 -12.46
CA ASN A 254 -18.38 19.59 -13.38
C ASN A 254 -18.25 21.00 -12.81
N LEU A 255 -17.62 21.88 -13.57
CA LEU A 255 -17.47 23.30 -13.24
C LEU A 255 -18.26 24.13 -14.24
N ASP A 256 -19.45 24.60 -13.82
CA ASP A 256 -20.31 25.44 -14.64
C ASP A 256 -19.84 26.90 -14.57
N ARG A 257 -18.86 27.24 -15.42
CA ARG A 257 -18.24 28.55 -15.54
C ARG A 257 -17.87 28.83 -17.00
N PRO A 258 -17.89 30.09 -17.46
CA PRO A 258 -17.58 30.43 -18.86
C PRO A 258 -16.15 30.09 -19.27
N TYR A 259 -15.24 30.04 -18.34
CA TYR A 259 -13.83 29.67 -18.56
C TYR A 259 -13.53 28.17 -18.40
N ALA A 260 -14.55 27.33 -18.10
CA ALA A 260 -14.32 25.95 -17.74
C ALA A 260 -14.98 24.97 -18.72
N GLU A 261 -14.31 23.83 -18.90
CA GLU A 261 -14.81 22.69 -19.68
C GLU A 261 -14.55 21.38 -18.96
N ARG A 262 -15.57 20.53 -18.87
CA ARG A 262 -15.42 19.15 -18.38
C ARG A 262 -15.13 18.20 -19.53
N VAL A 263 -14.06 17.42 -19.42
CA VAL A 263 -13.70 16.38 -20.39
C VAL A 263 -14.01 15.00 -19.82
N LYS A 264 -14.78 14.21 -20.56
CA LYS A 264 -15.07 12.81 -20.24
C LYS A 264 -14.09 11.92 -21.00
N LEU A 265 -13.37 11.08 -20.26
CA LEU A 265 -12.32 10.20 -20.77
C LEU A 265 -12.68 8.76 -20.42
N SER A 266 -12.56 7.86 -21.40
CA SER A 266 -13.04 6.48 -21.29
C SER A 266 -11.94 5.52 -20.82
N SER A 267 -10.67 5.90 -20.95
CA SER A 267 -9.55 5.05 -20.60
C SER A 267 -8.37 5.82 -19.97
N ARG A 268 -7.51 5.09 -19.25
CA ARG A 268 -6.26 5.63 -18.71
C ARG A 268 -5.38 6.26 -19.80
N LYS A 269 -5.29 5.62 -20.97
CA LYS A 269 -4.51 6.10 -22.12
C LYS A 269 -5.06 7.43 -22.65
N GLU A 270 -6.38 7.55 -22.82
CA GLU A 270 -7.01 8.81 -23.22
C GLU A 270 -6.79 9.91 -22.18
N TYR A 271 -6.90 9.57 -20.90
CA TYR A 271 -6.64 10.50 -19.80
C TYR A 271 -5.21 11.05 -19.85
N LEU A 272 -4.19 10.21 -19.95
CA LEU A 272 -2.80 10.68 -20.02
C LEU A 272 -2.55 11.46 -21.31
N ASN A 273 -3.14 11.05 -22.45
CA ASN A 273 -3.04 11.77 -23.72
C ASN A 273 -3.69 13.15 -23.65
N PHE A 274 -4.73 13.31 -22.86
CA PHE A 274 -5.37 14.60 -22.61
C PHE A 274 -4.52 15.46 -21.67
N VAL A 275 -4.12 14.90 -20.53
CA VAL A 275 -3.32 15.60 -19.50
C VAL A 275 -2.08 16.23 -20.11
N ARG A 276 -1.30 15.50 -20.93
CA ARG A 276 -0.04 16.01 -21.53
C ARG A 276 -0.18 17.27 -22.38
N LYS A 277 -1.40 17.58 -22.85
CA LYS A 277 -1.68 18.78 -23.63
C LYS A 277 -1.88 20.03 -22.78
N MET A 278 -2.01 19.90 -21.48
CA MET A 278 -2.26 21.03 -20.59
C MET A 278 -1.01 21.85 -20.34
N HIS A 279 -1.19 23.18 -20.21
CA HIS A 279 -0.09 24.08 -19.88
C HIS A 279 0.40 23.89 -18.47
N MET A 280 -0.54 23.82 -17.50
CA MET A 280 -0.23 23.56 -16.10
C MET A 280 -1.37 22.75 -15.44
N GLY A 281 -1.03 22.07 -14.32
CA GLY A 281 -2.01 21.54 -13.41
C GLY A 281 -2.06 22.32 -12.11
N VAL A 282 -3.12 22.12 -11.32
CA VAL A 282 -3.29 22.80 -10.04
C VAL A 282 -3.73 21.80 -8.96
N GLY A 283 -3.06 21.86 -7.80
CA GLY A 283 -3.48 21.19 -6.58
C GLY A 283 -3.82 22.21 -5.50
N CYS A 284 -5.01 22.09 -4.89
CA CYS A 284 -5.53 23.06 -3.92
C CYS A 284 -5.88 22.43 -2.56
N PHE A 285 -5.28 21.31 -2.22
CA PHE A 285 -5.59 20.58 -0.99
C PHE A 285 -5.29 21.44 0.26
N LYS A 286 -6.26 21.51 1.17
CA LYS A 286 -6.20 22.40 2.33
C LYS A 286 -5.69 21.72 3.60
N THR A 287 -6.26 20.59 3.94
CA THR A 287 -6.11 19.96 5.26
C THR A 287 -5.51 18.58 5.22
N TYR A 288 -5.70 17.84 4.14
CA TYR A 288 -5.24 16.47 3.99
C TYR A 288 -4.86 16.15 2.54
N SER A 289 -3.64 15.71 2.34
CA SER A 289 -3.19 15.06 1.12
C SER A 289 -2.04 14.13 1.46
N ALA A 290 -2.31 12.84 1.49
CA ALA A 290 -1.28 11.85 1.76
C ALA A 290 -0.36 11.62 0.55
N TRP A 291 -0.94 11.65 -0.64
CA TRP A 291 -0.29 11.59 -1.95
C TRP A 291 -1.34 11.87 -3.03
N SER A 292 -0.95 12.45 -4.14
CA SER A 292 -1.88 12.75 -5.23
C SER A 292 -1.43 12.05 -6.52
N ILE A 293 -2.07 10.93 -6.85
CA ILE A 293 -1.85 10.22 -8.12
C ILE A 293 -2.15 11.14 -9.30
N SER A 294 -3.23 11.93 -9.22
CA SER A 294 -3.58 12.89 -10.27
C SER A 294 -2.48 13.92 -10.53
N THR A 295 -1.79 14.36 -9.47
CA THR A 295 -0.64 15.25 -9.59
C THR A 295 0.55 14.54 -10.22
N THR A 296 0.93 13.35 -9.71
CA THR A 296 2.06 12.59 -10.26
C THR A 296 1.81 12.17 -11.70
N ASP A 297 0.56 11.89 -12.08
CA ASP A 297 0.18 11.65 -13.48
C ASP A 297 0.54 12.84 -14.38
N GLY A 298 0.17 14.03 -13.97
CA GLY A 298 0.49 15.24 -14.74
C GLY A 298 1.99 15.49 -14.81
N LEU A 299 2.69 15.43 -13.68
CA LEU A 299 4.14 15.60 -13.62
C LEU A 299 4.86 14.61 -14.55
N SER A 300 4.44 13.34 -14.57
CA SER A 300 5.01 12.31 -15.45
C SER A 300 4.83 12.63 -16.94
N GLN A 301 3.79 13.37 -17.30
CA GLN A 301 3.50 13.80 -18.66
C GLN A 301 4.07 15.19 -19.00
N GLY A 302 4.95 15.72 -18.15
CA GLY A 302 5.58 17.03 -18.35
C GLY A 302 4.64 18.22 -18.16
N VAL A 303 3.59 18.02 -17.36
CA VAL A 303 2.69 19.11 -16.94
C VAL A 303 3.11 19.55 -15.55
N PRO A 304 3.72 20.71 -15.38
CA PRO A 304 4.07 21.22 -14.06
C PRO A 304 2.79 21.62 -13.29
N TYR A 305 2.81 21.43 -11.98
CA TYR A 305 1.68 21.74 -11.11
C TYR A 305 1.99 22.91 -10.19
N VAL A 306 1.06 23.82 -10.06
CA VAL A 306 1.00 24.81 -8.98
C VAL A 306 0.45 24.12 -7.75
N LEU A 307 1.27 23.97 -6.71
CA LEU A 307 1.02 23.11 -5.54
C LEU A 307 1.16 23.88 -4.23
N PRO A 308 0.36 23.57 -3.19
CA PRO A 308 0.53 24.24 -1.91
C PRO A 308 1.85 23.84 -1.24
N ASN A 309 2.54 24.79 -0.64
CA ASN A 309 3.77 24.56 0.12
C ASN A 309 3.47 23.95 1.50
N LYS A 310 2.73 22.85 1.49
CA LYS A 310 2.33 22.10 2.69
C LYS A 310 1.90 20.67 2.31
N LEU A 311 1.59 19.86 3.31
CA LEU A 311 1.16 18.46 3.16
C LEU A 311 2.29 17.63 2.51
N CYS A 312 1.93 16.66 1.65
CA CYS A 312 2.91 15.82 0.97
C CYS A 312 3.62 16.51 -0.23
N TYR A 313 3.21 17.72 -0.62
CA TYR A 313 3.69 18.32 -1.86
C TYR A 313 5.16 18.73 -1.85
N PRO A 314 5.70 19.40 -0.79
CA PRO A 314 7.13 19.68 -0.72
C PRO A 314 8.00 18.40 -0.69
N GLU A 315 7.45 17.30 -0.17
CA GLU A 315 8.08 15.99 -0.20
C GLU A 315 8.02 15.37 -1.61
N MET A 316 6.92 15.59 -2.34
CA MET A 316 6.69 15.05 -3.68
C MET A 316 7.59 15.71 -4.74
N VAL A 317 7.71 17.03 -4.72
CA VAL A 317 8.40 17.79 -5.79
C VAL A 317 9.70 18.44 -5.35
N GLY A 318 10.08 18.34 -4.06
CA GLY A 318 11.20 19.07 -3.48
C GLY A 318 10.77 20.44 -2.94
N LYS A 319 11.43 20.86 -1.83
CA LYS A 319 11.09 22.12 -1.13
C LYS A 319 11.37 23.39 -1.95
N ASP A 320 12.29 23.29 -2.90
CA ASP A 320 12.71 24.42 -3.76
C ASP A 320 11.98 24.42 -5.11
N TYR A 321 10.95 23.61 -5.28
CA TYR A 321 10.17 23.59 -6.52
C TYR A 321 9.50 24.96 -6.75
N PRO A 322 9.71 25.60 -7.93
CA PRO A 322 9.36 27.00 -8.14
C PRO A 322 7.87 27.31 -8.13
N LEU A 323 7.03 26.30 -8.26
CA LEU A 323 5.56 26.46 -8.27
C LEU A 323 4.90 25.99 -6.96
N LEU A 324 5.66 25.90 -5.86
CA LEU A 324 5.08 25.80 -4.53
C LEU A 324 4.55 27.16 -4.08
N TYR A 325 3.28 27.21 -3.69
CA TYR A 325 2.63 28.46 -3.28
C TYR A 325 2.18 28.44 -1.81
N ASN A 326 2.18 29.61 -1.16
CA ASN A 326 1.35 29.88 0.00
C ASN A 326 0.02 30.48 -0.44
N GLU A 327 -1.05 30.36 0.34
CA GLU A 327 -2.41 30.76 -0.09
C GLU A 327 -2.49 32.18 -0.68
N LYS A 328 -1.75 33.15 -0.09
CA LYS A 328 -1.67 34.54 -0.58
C LYS A 328 -0.97 34.70 -1.93
N ASP A 329 -0.14 33.75 -2.31
CA ASP A 329 0.70 33.83 -3.52
C ASP A 329 0.11 33.03 -4.70
N PHE A 330 -1.04 32.36 -4.49
CA PHE A 330 -1.61 31.44 -5.45
C PHE A 330 -1.92 32.09 -6.81
N LEU A 331 -2.69 33.18 -6.81
CA LEU A 331 -3.05 33.86 -8.06
C LEU A 331 -1.82 34.42 -8.78
N THR A 332 -0.90 35.02 -8.06
CA THR A 332 0.37 35.52 -8.64
C THR A 332 1.19 34.39 -9.27
N THR A 333 1.21 33.20 -8.65
CA THR A 333 1.89 32.03 -9.23
C THR A 333 1.19 31.55 -10.51
N ILE A 334 -0.15 31.52 -10.54
CA ILE A 334 -0.92 31.19 -11.74
C ILE A 334 -0.68 32.21 -12.86
N GLU A 335 -0.75 33.51 -12.56
CA GLU A 335 -0.49 34.60 -13.52
C GLU A 335 0.93 34.51 -14.10
N SER A 336 1.93 34.29 -13.25
CA SER A 336 3.32 34.07 -13.68
C SER A 336 3.44 32.93 -14.68
N MET A 337 2.75 31.79 -14.41
CA MET A 337 2.73 30.66 -15.35
C MET A 337 2.02 30.99 -16.66
N LEU A 338 0.96 31.80 -16.62
CA LEU A 338 0.18 32.17 -17.83
C LEU A 338 0.92 33.17 -18.71
N ASP A 339 1.76 34.04 -18.12
CA ASP A 339 2.40 35.19 -18.80
C ASP A 339 3.88 34.98 -19.13
N ASN A 340 4.60 34.13 -18.34
CA ASN A 340 5.99 33.81 -18.62
C ASN A 340 6.08 32.55 -19.52
N PRO A 341 6.48 32.72 -20.79
CA PRO A 341 6.60 31.60 -21.73
C PRO A 341 7.63 30.53 -21.31
N ASN A 342 8.57 30.87 -20.43
CA ASN A 342 9.62 29.98 -19.96
C ASN A 342 9.27 29.26 -18.65
N ALA A 343 8.24 29.71 -17.91
CA ALA A 343 7.93 29.18 -16.58
C ALA A 343 7.66 27.67 -16.56
N ARG A 344 7.02 27.17 -17.62
CA ARG A 344 6.78 25.73 -17.79
C ARG A 344 8.08 24.94 -17.97
N GLU A 345 8.99 25.47 -18.81
CA GLU A 345 10.27 24.82 -19.08
C GLU A 345 11.17 24.85 -17.86
N GLU A 346 11.21 25.95 -17.12
CA GLU A 346 11.95 26.09 -15.86
C GLU A 346 11.47 25.08 -14.84
N ALA A 347 10.15 24.95 -14.63
CA ALA A 347 9.56 23.98 -13.72
C ALA A 347 9.86 22.53 -14.15
N ASN A 348 9.77 22.23 -15.44
CA ASN A 348 10.08 20.89 -15.96
C ASN A 348 11.58 20.56 -15.87
N THR A 349 12.45 21.54 -16.08
CA THR A 349 13.90 21.37 -15.88
C THR A 349 14.23 21.04 -14.45
N TYR A 350 13.56 21.69 -13.49
CA TYR A 350 13.68 21.36 -12.08
C TYR A 350 13.21 19.93 -11.76
N LEU A 351 12.09 19.50 -12.35
CA LEU A 351 11.49 18.18 -12.09
C LEU A 351 12.21 17.03 -12.80
N ALA A 352 12.87 17.30 -13.92
CA ALA A 352 13.47 16.25 -14.75
C ALA A 352 14.37 15.26 -14.01
N PRO A 353 15.26 15.67 -13.09
CA PRO A 353 16.09 14.74 -12.31
C PRO A 353 15.29 13.92 -11.28
N LEU A 354 14.10 14.37 -10.85
CA LEU A 354 13.27 13.70 -9.84
C LEU A 354 12.33 12.63 -10.45
N LEU A 355 11.89 12.85 -11.71
CA LEU A 355 10.90 11.99 -12.35
C LEU A 355 11.29 10.51 -12.48
N PRO A 356 12.55 10.14 -12.78
CA PRO A 356 12.98 8.75 -12.82
C PRO A 356 12.74 8.01 -11.50
N ASP A 357 12.90 8.69 -10.37
CA ASP A 357 12.71 8.11 -9.04
C ASP A 357 11.24 7.84 -8.72
N PHE A 358 10.31 8.42 -9.47
CA PHE A 358 8.88 8.17 -9.32
C PHE A 358 8.39 6.91 -10.05
N LYS A 359 9.20 6.24 -10.85
CA LYS A 359 8.77 5.02 -11.55
C LYS A 359 8.46 3.89 -10.57
N TRP A 360 7.41 3.12 -10.86
CA TRP A 360 7.03 1.96 -10.06
C TRP A 360 8.20 0.99 -9.83
N SER A 361 9.04 0.76 -10.85
CA SER A 361 10.20 -0.12 -10.74
C SER A 361 11.15 0.25 -9.59
N GLY A 362 11.48 1.53 -9.46
CA GLY A 362 12.33 2.02 -8.37
C GLY A 362 11.60 2.02 -7.02
N ARG A 363 10.34 2.48 -7.01
CA ARG A 363 9.55 2.59 -5.78
C ARG A 363 9.25 1.22 -5.16
N VAL A 364 8.72 0.29 -5.95
CA VAL A 364 8.41 -1.05 -5.46
C VAL A 364 9.66 -1.74 -4.94
N LEU A 365 10.76 -1.71 -5.67
CA LEU A 365 12.00 -2.35 -5.24
C LEU A 365 12.54 -1.74 -3.94
N SER A 366 12.40 -0.42 -3.73
CA SER A 366 12.80 0.21 -2.47
C SER A 366 11.93 -0.22 -1.27
N TRP A 367 10.63 -0.43 -1.48
CA TRP A 367 9.76 -0.96 -0.41
C TRP A 367 10.18 -2.35 0.03
N PHE A 368 10.60 -3.17 -0.95
CA PHE A 368 10.97 -4.56 -0.74
C PHE A 368 12.47 -4.80 -0.57
N ASP A 369 13.30 -3.76 -0.49
CA ASP A 369 14.70 -3.92 -0.07
C ASP A 369 14.80 -4.54 1.34
N ASN A 370 13.81 -4.26 2.20
CA ASN A 370 13.63 -4.95 3.47
C ASN A 370 13.16 -6.41 3.30
N TRP A 371 12.58 -6.79 2.15
CA TRP A 371 12.19 -8.17 1.83
C TRP A 371 13.37 -9.05 1.38
N LYS A 372 14.57 -8.52 1.20
CA LYS A 372 15.81 -9.33 1.23
C LYS A 372 15.90 -10.09 2.54
N GLN A 373 15.28 -9.57 3.59
CA GLN A 373 15.06 -10.26 4.85
C GLN A 373 14.11 -11.46 4.76
N LEU A 374 13.33 -11.67 3.66
CA LEU A 374 12.57 -12.91 3.51
C LEU A 374 13.51 -14.13 3.46
N ASP A 375 14.65 -14.00 2.79
CA ASP A 375 15.64 -15.07 2.79
C ASP A 375 16.23 -15.28 4.20
N ASP A 376 16.54 -14.20 4.90
CA ASP A 376 17.00 -14.23 6.28
C ASP A 376 15.92 -14.76 7.23
N LEU A 377 14.64 -14.50 6.96
CA LEU A 377 13.53 -14.96 7.79
C LEU A 377 13.24 -16.45 7.66
N LYS A 378 13.29 -17.03 6.45
CA LYS A 378 13.25 -18.51 6.34
C LYS A 378 14.42 -19.14 7.04
N VAL A 379 15.59 -18.53 6.97
CA VAL A 379 16.78 -18.97 7.70
C VAL A 379 16.60 -18.80 9.22
N ILE A 380 16.02 -17.70 9.70
CA ILE A 380 15.80 -17.44 11.13
C ILE A 380 14.68 -18.32 11.70
N GLN A 381 13.54 -18.46 11.02
CA GLN A 381 12.46 -19.35 11.47
C GLN A 381 12.87 -20.82 11.44
N ASP A 382 13.70 -21.20 10.48
CA ASP A 382 14.21 -22.56 10.37
C ASP A 382 15.43 -22.84 11.27
N THR A 383 16.26 -21.84 11.55
CA THR A 383 17.53 -22.07 12.26
C THR A 383 17.47 -21.81 13.76
N ASP A 384 16.80 -20.77 14.25
CA ASP A 384 16.99 -20.40 15.65
C ASP A 384 16.22 -21.33 16.63
N GLY A 385 14.92 -21.48 16.49
CA GLY A 385 14.12 -22.28 17.42
C GLY A 385 14.44 -23.76 17.32
N TYR A 386 14.43 -24.32 16.11
CA TYR A 386 14.68 -25.76 15.91
C TYR A 386 16.13 -26.14 16.15
N GLN A 387 17.08 -25.36 15.69
CA GLN A 387 18.49 -25.58 15.93
C GLN A 387 18.86 -25.42 17.42
N ARG A 388 18.23 -24.47 18.12
CA ARG A 388 18.37 -24.34 19.57
C ARG A 388 17.85 -25.58 20.28
N ILE A 389 16.70 -26.12 19.84
CA ILE A 389 16.17 -27.40 20.36
C ILE A 389 17.16 -28.55 20.10
N LEU A 390 17.64 -28.72 18.88
CA LEU A 390 18.60 -29.78 18.55
C LEU A 390 19.91 -29.65 19.33
N LYS A 391 20.47 -28.45 19.44
CA LYS A 391 21.66 -28.18 20.26
C LYS A 391 21.41 -28.52 21.72
N PHE A 392 20.25 -28.19 22.27
CA PHE A 392 19.89 -28.50 23.63
C PHE A 392 19.74 -30.03 23.85
N ILE A 393 19.02 -30.72 22.94
CA ILE A 393 18.87 -32.18 23.00
C ILE A 393 20.26 -32.86 22.88
N ASN A 394 21.06 -32.43 21.91
CA ASN A 394 22.40 -32.97 21.69
C ASN A 394 23.34 -32.79 22.90
N ARG A 395 23.24 -31.65 23.58
CA ARG A 395 24.02 -31.35 24.78
C ARG A 395 23.59 -32.19 25.99
N ARG A 396 22.25 -32.35 26.16
CA ARG A 396 21.67 -33.08 27.30
C ARG A 396 21.51 -34.57 27.05
N LYS A 397 21.64 -35.03 25.80
CA LYS A 397 21.47 -36.41 25.32
C LYS A 397 20.04 -36.97 25.45
N SER A 398 19.29 -36.59 26.48
CA SER A 398 17.91 -36.99 26.70
C SER A 398 17.14 -35.89 27.43
N VAL A 399 16.06 -35.38 26.84
CA VAL A 399 15.28 -34.29 27.40
C VAL A 399 13.78 -34.53 27.24
N THR A 400 13.00 -33.97 28.14
CA THR A 400 11.52 -33.94 28.05
C THR A 400 11.06 -32.73 27.27
N LYS A 401 9.79 -32.77 26.81
CA LYS A 401 9.09 -31.58 26.24
C LYS A 401 9.19 -30.40 27.19
N LYS A 402 8.98 -30.61 28.51
CA LYS A 402 8.97 -29.54 29.50
C LYS A 402 10.34 -28.85 29.57
N GLU A 403 11.42 -29.63 29.64
CA GLU A 403 12.79 -29.08 29.66
C GLU A 403 13.14 -28.29 28.40
N ILE A 404 12.63 -28.71 27.21
CA ILE A 404 12.81 -27.97 25.97
C ILE A 404 12.08 -26.61 26.03
N LEU A 405 10.84 -26.62 26.48
CA LEU A 405 10.03 -25.39 26.56
C LEU A 405 10.63 -24.41 27.58
N GLU A 406 11.07 -24.87 28.72
CA GLU A 406 11.76 -24.07 29.74
C GLU A 406 13.07 -23.49 29.18
N HIS A 407 13.87 -24.26 28.45
CA HIS A 407 15.10 -23.78 27.82
C HIS A 407 14.88 -22.69 26.79
N LEU A 408 13.73 -22.75 26.04
CA LEU A 408 13.37 -21.76 25.06
C LEU A 408 12.69 -20.52 25.66
N GLY A 409 12.35 -20.57 26.96
CA GLY A 409 11.56 -19.52 27.61
C GLY A 409 10.11 -19.48 27.15
N TRP A 410 9.58 -20.58 26.61
CA TRP A 410 8.24 -20.64 26.03
C TRP A 410 7.23 -21.14 27.06
N GLY A 411 6.06 -20.47 27.08
CA GLY A 411 4.91 -20.98 27.81
C GLY A 411 4.32 -22.24 27.15
N VAL A 412 3.56 -23.02 27.91
CA VAL A 412 3.14 -24.41 27.63
C VAL A 412 2.37 -24.63 26.33
N ARG A 413 1.95 -23.60 25.59
CA ARG A 413 0.97 -23.75 24.49
C ARG A 413 1.39 -23.27 23.10
N VAL A 414 2.48 -22.57 22.92
CA VAL A 414 2.79 -21.92 21.64
C VAL A 414 3.82 -22.72 20.82
N GLY A 415 3.48 -23.05 19.57
CA GLY A 415 4.42 -23.52 18.54
C GLY A 415 4.97 -24.94 18.69
N TRP A 416 4.63 -25.71 19.74
CA TRP A 416 5.22 -27.02 19.99
C TRP A 416 4.89 -28.08 18.92
N SER A 417 3.73 -28.03 18.30
CA SER A 417 3.29 -29.07 17.36
C SER A 417 4.17 -29.17 16.12
N SER A 418 4.62 -28.04 15.56
CA SER A 418 5.51 -28.02 14.40
C SER A 418 6.89 -28.60 14.74
N TYR A 419 7.46 -28.19 15.86
CA TYR A 419 8.75 -28.76 16.31
C TYR A 419 8.66 -30.24 16.67
N ARG A 420 7.53 -30.65 17.26
CA ARG A 420 7.29 -32.08 17.56
C ARG A 420 7.30 -32.95 16.31
N ASN A 421 6.67 -32.50 15.24
CA ASN A 421 6.64 -33.25 13.99
C ASN A 421 8.04 -33.32 13.36
N ARG A 422 8.78 -32.22 13.33
CA ARG A 422 10.16 -32.19 12.84
C ARG A 422 11.09 -33.06 13.67
N LEU A 423 10.98 -33.01 15.01
CA LEU A 423 11.77 -33.88 15.89
C LEU A 423 11.46 -35.37 15.71
N ARG A 424 10.24 -35.74 15.31
CA ARG A 424 9.87 -37.12 15.00
C ARG A 424 10.49 -37.65 13.71
N THR A 425 10.74 -36.77 12.77
CA THR A 425 11.37 -37.11 11.47
C THR A 425 12.88 -36.85 11.47
N GLU A 426 13.42 -36.25 12.53
CA GLU A 426 14.85 -35.98 12.67
C GLU A 426 15.63 -37.27 12.85
N PRO A 427 16.50 -37.64 11.91
CA PRO A 427 17.19 -38.97 11.92
C PRO A 427 18.13 -39.14 13.09
N THR A 428 18.50 -38.08 13.77
CA THR A 428 19.41 -38.11 14.93
C THR A 428 18.69 -38.13 16.28
N ILE A 429 17.34 -38.04 16.27
CA ILE A 429 16.53 -37.98 17.49
C ILE A 429 15.52 -39.12 17.53
N LYS A 430 15.38 -39.76 18.69
CA LYS A 430 14.36 -40.78 18.98
C LYS A 430 13.46 -40.31 20.10
N LEU A 431 12.15 -40.51 19.96
CA LEU A 431 11.18 -40.31 21.04
C LEU A 431 10.92 -41.60 21.79
N THR A 432 11.31 -41.64 23.04
CA THR A 432 11.19 -42.81 23.92
C THR A 432 10.53 -42.38 25.24
N LYS A 433 9.33 -42.93 25.57
CA LYS A 433 8.62 -42.66 26.84
C LYS A 433 8.56 -41.19 27.24
N ASN A 434 8.16 -40.34 26.29
CA ASN A 434 8.04 -38.89 26.45
C ASN A 434 9.38 -38.11 26.56
N ARG A 435 10.50 -38.73 26.20
CA ARG A 435 11.80 -38.07 26.11
C ARG A 435 12.34 -38.13 24.69
N TYR A 436 13.00 -37.03 24.29
CA TYR A 436 13.73 -36.92 23.02
C TYR A 436 15.20 -37.29 23.33
N GLU A 437 15.69 -38.30 22.67
CA GLU A 437 17.02 -38.88 22.91
C GLU A 437 17.85 -38.86 21.63
N VAL A 438 19.14 -38.58 21.77
CA VAL A 438 20.08 -38.64 20.64
C VAL A 438 20.34 -40.10 20.29
N ILE A 439 20.18 -40.43 19.01
CA ILE A 439 20.58 -41.72 18.47
C ILE A 439 22.08 -41.68 18.26
N ASN A 440 22.83 -42.36 19.12
CA ASN A 440 24.25 -42.60 18.85
C ASN A 440 24.36 -43.59 17.68
N LYS A 441 24.88 -43.13 16.55
CA LYS A 441 25.28 -44.02 15.46
C LYS A 441 26.60 -44.66 15.78
#